data_07b3787975e7de48ee2b202b1e281a66
#
_entry.id   07b3787975e7de48ee2b202b1e281a66
#
_cell.length_a   1.000
_cell.length_b   1.000
_cell.length_c   1.000
_cell.angle_alpha   90.00
_cell.angle_beta   90.00
_cell.angle_gamma   90.00
#
_symmetry.space_group_name_H-M   'P 1'
#
loop_
_entity.id
_entity.type
_entity.pdbx_description
1 polymer ?
#
loop_
_entity_poly.entity_id
_entity_poly.type
_entity_poly.pdbx_seq_one_letter_code
_entity_poly.pdbx_strand_id
1 'polypeptide(L)'
;MVPMIPITKFRKLYFIFSGALIIASIAALALWGLRLGIDFKGGSLLFGEFSQKSPSREEISTALESLDLGELIIQSSGERGVILRFKEIDETKHQQLLAELNKIGGDFQEKSFESIGPSIGRELSANAFKAIALVLVLIDRKSVV
;
A
#
# COMPACT_ATOMS: atom_id res chain seq x y z
N MET A 1 13.05 18.58 46.57
CA MET A 1 11.78 19.15 46.11
C MET A 1 11.66 18.95 44.63
N VAL A 2 10.81 18.02 44.18
CA VAL A 2 10.55 17.81 42.76
C VAL A 2 9.53 18.88 42.33
N PRO A 3 9.78 19.74 41.34
CA PRO A 3 8.81 20.74 40.91
C PRO A 3 7.62 20.02 40.33
N MET A 4 6.48 20.07 41.04
CA MET A 4 5.19 19.61 40.52
C MET A 4 4.77 20.56 39.39
N ILE A 5 4.96 20.15 38.14
CA ILE A 5 4.46 20.89 36.98
C ILE A 5 2.93 20.83 37.01
N PRO A 6 2.22 21.96 37.11
CA PRO A 6 0.77 21.97 37.20
C PRO A 6 0.11 21.66 35.85
N ILE A 7 0.16 20.41 35.45
CA ILE A 7 -0.36 19.91 34.15
C ILE A 7 -1.87 20.23 34.03
N THR A 8 -2.60 20.18 35.15
CA THR A 8 -4.03 20.45 35.18
C THR A 8 -4.42 21.90 34.87
N LYS A 9 -3.51 22.85 35.08
CA LYS A 9 -3.77 24.28 34.83
C LYS A 9 -3.88 24.60 33.33
N PHE A 10 -3.17 23.84 32.49
CA PHE A 10 -3.13 24.05 31.05
C PHE A 10 -3.99 23.04 30.25
N ARG A 11 -4.91 22.33 30.91
CA ARG A 11 -5.74 21.32 30.24
C ARG A 11 -6.46 21.84 29.00
N LYS A 12 -6.99 23.10 29.03
CA LYS A 12 -7.65 23.71 27.87
C LYS A 12 -6.69 23.87 26.66
N LEU A 13 -5.43 24.23 26.91
CA LEU A 13 -4.41 24.38 25.89
C LEU A 13 -4.10 23.03 25.24
N TYR A 14 -3.98 21.99 26.05
CA TYR A 14 -3.73 20.63 25.52
C TYR A 14 -4.91 20.11 24.68
N PHE A 15 -6.16 20.39 25.12
CA PHE A 15 -7.34 20.01 24.34
C PHE A 15 -7.43 20.78 23.02
N ILE A 16 -7.12 22.08 23.01
CA ILE A 16 -7.10 22.89 21.78
C ILE A 16 -5.99 22.37 20.83
N PHE A 17 -4.80 22.12 21.35
CA PHE A 17 -3.69 21.60 20.57
C PHE A 17 -3.99 20.22 20.00
N SER A 18 -4.48 19.30 20.80
CA SER A 18 -4.89 17.97 20.37
C SER A 18 -6.02 18.02 19.34
N GLY A 19 -7.03 18.87 19.57
CA GLY A 19 -8.12 19.08 18.61
C GLY A 19 -7.63 19.62 17.27
N ALA A 20 -6.72 20.59 17.29
CA ALA A 20 -6.10 21.13 16.07
C ALA A 20 -5.31 20.07 15.30
N LEU A 21 -4.55 19.20 15.99
CA LEU A 21 -3.84 18.08 15.37
C LEU A 21 -4.80 17.06 14.73
N ILE A 22 -5.89 16.74 15.40
CA ILE A 22 -6.91 15.82 14.87
C ILE A 22 -7.54 16.40 13.61
N ILE A 23 -7.94 17.67 13.64
CA ILE A 23 -8.52 18.35 12.46
C ILE A 23 -7.50 18.39 11.32
N ALA A 24 -6.24 18.75 11.59
CA ALA A 24 -5.18 18.76 10.59
C ALA A 24 -4.95 17.35 9.99
N SER A 25 -4.98 16.30 10.81
CA SER A 25 -4.84 14.92 10.37
C SER A 25 -6.00 14.48 9.47
N ILE A 26 -7.23 14.81 9.83
CA ILE A 26 -8.42 14.53 9.03
C ILE A 26 -8.37 15.30 7.70
N ALA A 27 -7.98 16.56 7.72
CA ALA A 27 -7.82 17.39 6.53
C ALA A 27 -6.72 16.83 5.61
N ALA A 28 -5.57 16.45 6.16
CA ALA A 28 -4.49 15.82 5.42
C ALA A 28 -4.97 14.51 4.76
N LEU A 29 -5.70 13.68 5.49
CA LEU A 29 -6.25 12.42 4.98
C LEU A 29 -7.27 12.65 3.85
N ALA A 30 -8.10 13.69 3.95
CA ALA A 30 -9.08 14.06 2.93
C ALA A 30 -8.42 14.64 1.66
N LEU A 31 -7.34 15.41 1.81
CA LEU A 31 -6.64 16.06 0.69
C LEU A 31 -5.68 15.12 -0.04
N TRP A 32 -4.90 14.32 0.70
CA TRP A 32 -3.91 13.39 0.12
C TRP A 32 -4.44 11.97 -0.08
N GLY A 33 -5.51 11.58 0.63
CA GLY A 33 -6.06 10.23 0.60
C GLY A 33 -5.12 9.17 1.20
N LEU A 34 -5.61 7.96 1.32
CA LEU A 34 -4.82 6.77 1.67
C LEU A 34 -4.43 6.02 0.39
N ARG A 35 -3.14 5.76 0.20
CA ARG A 35 -2.67 4.83 -0.82
C ARG A 35 -2.85 3.40 -0.31
N LEU A 36 -3.99 2.83 -0.59
CA LEU A 36 -4.31 1.46 -0.20
C LEU A 36 -3.51 0.47 -1.07
N GLY A 37 -3.12 -0.65 -0.48
CA GLY A 37 -2.49 -1.77 -1.18
C GLY A 37 -3.45 -2.51 -2.12
N ILE A 38 -2.92 -3.48 -2.86
CA ILE A 38 -3.71 -4.33 -3.78
C ILE A 38 -4.82 -5.10 -3.08
N ASP A 39 -4.64 -5.44 -1.80
CA ASP A 39 -5.64 -6.12 -0.97
C ASP A 39 -6.97 -5.37 -0.88
N PHE A 40 -6.93 -4.04 -0.98
CA PHE A 40 -8.11 -3.18 -0.85
C PHE A 40 -8.62 -2.61 -2.19
N LYS A 41 -7.73 -2.39 -3.15
CA LYS A 41 -8.09 -1.87 -4.48
C LYS A 41 -8.29 -2.95 -5.53
N GLY A 42 -7.73 -4.13 -5.28
CA GLY A 42 -7.47 -5.13 -6.30
C GLY A 42 -6.23 -4.79 -7.13
N GLY A 43 -5.75 -5.75 -7.87
CA GLY A 43 -4.55 -5.66 -8.69
C GLY A 43 -3.64 -6.85 -8.50
N SER A 44 -2.50 -6.82 -9.18
CA SER A 44 -1.47 -7.85 -9.10
C SER A 44 -0.17 -7.29 -8.55
N LEU A 45 0.52 -8.11 -7.77
CA LEU A 45 1.86 -7.86 -7.25
C LEU A 45 2.75 -9.02 -7.68
N LEU A 46 3.81 -8.70 -8.41
CA LEU A 46 4.86 -9.64 -8.78
C LEU A 46 6.15 -9.23 -8.06
N PHE A 47 6.73 -10.15 -7.32
CA PHE A 47 8.08 -10.03 -6.77
C PHE A 47 8.99 -11.07 -7.41
N GLY A 48 10.14 -10.65 -7.90
CA GLY A 48 11.13 -11.55 -8.45
C GLY A 48 12.52 -10.94 -8.49
N GLU A 49 13.47 -11.75 -8.86
CA GLU A 49 14.89 -11.41 -8.90
C GLU A 49 15.49 -11.76 -10.26
N PHE A 50 16.33 -10.87 -10.77
CA PHE A 50 17.17 -11.14 -11.94
C PHE A 50 18.46 -11.86 -11.52
N SER A 51 18.96 -12.74 -12.36
CA SER A 51 20.24 -13.43 -12.10
C SER A 51 21.42 -12.47 -12.07
N GLN A 52 21.31 -11.36 -12.78
CA GLN A 52 22.26 -10.25 -12.78
C GLN A 52 21.64 -9.02 -12.12
N LYS A 53 22.24 -7.85 -12.30
CA LYS A 53 21.69 -6.59 -11.81
C LYS A 53 20.33 -6.32 -12.47
N SER A 54 19.37 -5.89 -11.67
CA SER A 54 18.04 -5.50 -12.15
C SER A 54 18.15 -4.42 -13.23
N PRO A 55 17.43 -4.54 -14.35
CA PRO A 55 17.29 -3.47 -15.33
C PRO A 55 16.78 -2.19 -14.70
N SER A 56 16.98 -1.06 -15.37
CA SER A 56 16.46 0.21 -14.92
C SER A 56 14.92 0.23 -14.96
N ARG A 57 14.33 1.14 -14.19
CA ARG A 57 12.87 1.31 -14.17
C ARG A 57 12.33 1.64 -15.57
N GLU A 58 13.08 2.44 -16.32
CA GLU A 58 12.74 2.87 -17.69
C GLU A 58 12.73 1.68 -18.66
N GLU A 59 13.73 0.82 -18.57
CA GLU A 59 13.83 -0.40 -19.41
C GLU A 59 12.68 -1.36 -19.12
N ILE A 60 12.36 -1.59 -17.84
CA ILE A 60 11.22 -2.44 -17.43
C ILE A 60 9.92 -1.81 -17.90
N SER A 61 9.72 -0.49 -17.70
CA SER A 61 8.51 0.20 -18.13
C SER A 61 8.27 0.10 -19.63
N THR A 62 9.32 0.32 -20.42
CA THR A 62 9.24 0.25 -21.89
C THR A 62 8.94 -1.16 -22.38
N ALA A 63 9.58 -2.17 -21.79
CA ALA A 63 9.35 -3.58 -22.17
C ALA A 63 7.91 -4.05 -21.86
N LEU A 64 7.32 -3.52 -20.79
CA LEU A 64 5.98 -3.92 -20.36
C LEU A 64 4.86 -3.03 -20.93
N GLU A 65 5.18 -1.96 -21.64
CA GLU A 65 4.21 -1.00 -22.18
C GLU A 65 3.17 -1.67 -23.11
N SER A 66 3.58 -2.68 -23.86
CA SER A 66 2.73 -3.42 -24.80
C SER A 66 1.65 -4.28 -24.14
N LEU A 67 1.78 -4.57 -22.83
CA LEU A 67 0.91 -5.53 -22.12
C LEU A 67 -0.36 -4.93 -21.51
N ASP A 68 -0.58 -3.61 -21.62
CA ASP A 68 -1.74 -2.92 -21.06
C ASP A 68 -1.98 -3.29 -19.57
N LEU A 69 -0.95 -3.08 -18.75
CA LEU A 69 -0.96 -3.40 -17.33
C LEU A 69 -1.64 -2.32 -16.46
N GLY A 70 -2.16 -1.26 -17.08
CA GLY A 70 -2.71 -0.10 -16.39
C GLY A 70 -1.63 0.73 -15.69
N GLU A 71 -1.90 1.17 -14.46
CA GLU A 71 -0.92 1.89 -13.65
C GLU A 71 0.17 0.92 -13.17
N LEU A 72 1.35 1.00 -13.79
CA LEU A 72 2.50 0.17 -13.42
C LEU A 72 3.39 0.89 -12.42
N ILE A 73 3.52 0.32 -11.23
CA ILE A 73 4.43 0.81 -10.19
C ILE A 73 5.59 -0.16 -10.07
N ILE A 74 6.80 0.34 -10.34
CA ILE A 74 8.04 -0.42 -10.30
C ILE A 74 8.85 0.01 -9.08
N GLN A 75 9.21 -0.92 -8.21
CA GLN A 75 10.05 -0.70 -7.04
C GLN A 75 11.23 -1.66 -7.07
N SER A 76 12.45 -1.13 -6.95
CA SER A 76 13.64 -1.97 -6.81
C SER A 76 13.74 -2.52 -5.38
N SER A 77 14.14 -3.77 -5.25
CA SER A 77 14.35 -4.47 -3.98
C SER A 77 15.78 -5.02 -3.95
N GLY A 78 16.72 -4.25 -3.41
CA GLY A 78 18.14 -4.54 -3.49
C GLY A 78 18.71 -4.31 -4.91
N GLU A 79 19.79 -5.02 -5.24
CA GLU A 79 20.48 -4.84 -6.53
C GLU A 79 19.86 -5.66 -7.67
N ARG A 80 19.19 -6.76 -7.36
CA ARG A 80 18.65 -7.73 -8.32
C ARG A 80 17.14 -7.91 -8.25
N GLY A 81 16.52 -7.52 -7.14
CA GLY A 81 15.09 -7.71 -6.94
C GLY A 81 14.26 -6.57 -7.51
N VAL A 82 13.08 -6.91 -7.99
CA VAL A 82 12.06 -5.95 -8.42
C VAL A 82 10.69 -6.37 -7.91
N ILE A 83 9.92 -5.38 -7.49
CA ILE A 83 8.51 -5.51 -7.13
C ILE A 83 7.71 -4.71 -8.15
N LEU A 84 6.81 -5.38 -8.86
CA LEU A 84 5.91 -4.80 -9.83
C LEU A 84 4.49 -4.83 -9.27
N ARG A 85 3.80 -3.70 -9.31
CA ARG A 85 2.37 -3.61 -9.00
C ARG A 85 1.64 -3.07 -10.20
N PHE A 86 0.58 -3.73 -10.60
CA PHE A 86 -0.19 -3.41 -11.79
C PHE A 86 -1.63 -3.90 -11.65
N LYS A 87 -2.46 -3.61 -12.65
CA LYS A 87 -3.84 -4.08 -12.74
C LYS A 87 -3.90 -5.61 -12.73
N GLU A 88 -5.00 -6.17 -12.21
CA GLU A 88 -5.27 -7.60 -12.33
C GLU A 88 -5.11 -8.10 -13.76
N ILE A 89 -4.38 -9.19 -13.93
CA ILE A 89 -4.15 -9.86 -15.21
C ILE A 89 -4.49 -11.35 -15.10
N ASP A 90 -4.82 -11.95 -16.23
CA ASP A 90 -5.00 -13.38 -16.36
C ASP A 90 -3.65 -14.12 -16.49
N GLU A 91 -3.71 -15.45 -16.42
CA GLU A 91 -2.51 -16.29 -16.50
C GLU A 91 -1.77 -16.14 -17.85
N THR A 92 -2.49 -15.89 -18.93
CA THR A 92 -1.89 -15.70 -20.27
C THR A 92 -1.01 -14.46 -20.29
N LYS A 93 -1.52 -13.33 -19.76
CA LYS A 93 -0.75 -12.09 -19.62
C LYS A 93 0.38 -12.21 -18.61
N HIS A 94 0.20 -13.00 -17.54
CA HIS A 94 1.25 -13.29 -16.58
C HIS A 94 2.45 -13.98 -17.25
N GLN A 95 2.20 -14.99 -18.06
CA GLN A 95 3.26 -15.67 -18.82
C GLN A 95 3.95 -14.75 -19.84
N GLN A 96 3.19 -13.87 -20.51
CA GLN A 96 3.76 -12.87 -21.41
C GLN A 96 4.66 -11.88 -20.65
N LEU A 97 4.23 -11.43 -19.48
CA LEU A 97 5.01 -10.54 -18.61
C LEU A 97 6.33 -11.18 -18.18
N LEU A 98 6.32 -12.44 -17.76
CA LEU A 98 7.52 -13.17 -17.41
C LEU A 98 8.46 -13.32 -18.63
N ALA A 99 7.91 -13.57 -19.81
CA ALA A 99 8.70 -13.66 -21.04
C ALA A 99 9.38 -12.33 -21.39
N GLU A 100 8.69 -11.19 -21.25
CA GLU A 100 9.29 -9.87 -21.48
C GLU A 100 10.38 -9.54 -20.44
N LEU A 101 10.15 -9.83 -19.16
CA LEU A 101 11.16 -9.64 -18.12
C LEU A 101 12.41 -10.48 -18.37
N ASN A 102 12.26 -11.71 -18.83
CA ASN A 102 13.39 -12.58 -19.21
C ASN A 102 14.20 -12.03 -20.39
N LYS A 103 13.56 -11.35 -21.35
CA LYS A 103 14.26 -10.78 -22.52
C LYS A 103 15.18 -9.61 -22.12
N ILE A 104 14.75 -8.76 -21.17
CA ILE A 104 15.48 -7.54 -20.83
C ILE A 104 16.57 -7.74 -19.78
N GLY A 105 16.39 -8.65 -18.83
CA GLY A 105 17.32 -8.84 -17.72
C GLY A 105 17.98 -10.20 -17.64
N GLY A 106 17.66 -11.11 -18.56
CA GLY A 106 18.08 -12.49 -18.53
C GLY A 106 17.62 -13.22 -17.27
N ASP A 107 17.22 -14.46 -17.39
CA ASP A 107 16.86 -15.39 -16.29
C ASP A 107 16.20 -14.73 -15.06
N PHE A 108 14.98 -14.22 -15.26
CA PHE A 108 14.15 -13.65 -14.21
C PHE A 108 13.49 -14.77 -13.41
N GLN A 109 13.71 -14.80 -12.12
CA GLN A 109 13.10 -15.76 -11.21
C GLN A 109 11.95 -15.11 -10.44
N GLU A 110 10.74 -15.53 -10.74
CA GLU A 110 9.57 -15.19 -9.92
C GLU A 110 9.70 -15.80 -8.54
N LYS A 111 9.53 -14.99 -7.50
CA LYS A 111 9.52 -15.42 -6.10
C LYS A 111 8.11 -15.45 -5.53
N SER A 112 7.27 -14.50 -5.93
CA SER A 112 5.88 -14.42 -5.51
C SER A 112 5.05 -13.70 -6.57
N PHE A 113 3.88 -14.24 -6.86
CA PHE A 113 2.84 -13.58 -7.65
C PHE A 113 1.53 -13.65 -6.89
N GLU A 114 0.95 -12.49 -6.64
CA GLU A 114 -0.33 -12.33 -5.97
C GLU A 114 -1.25 -11.51 -6.87
N SER A 115 -2.47 -12.00 -7.08
CA SER A 115 -3.48 -11.29 -7.86
C SER A 115 -4.81 -11.30 -7.13
N ILE A 116 -5.35 -10.10 -6.90
CA ILE A 116 -6.61 -9.89 -6.17
C ILE A 116 -7.58 -9.15 -7.07
N GLY A 117 -8.70 -9.82 -7.36
CA GLY A 117 -9.75 -9.22 -8.17
C GLY A 117 -10.37 -7.98 -7.50
N PRO A 118 -10.84 -7.00 -8.29
CA PRO A 118 -11.40 -5.75 -7.76
C PRO A 118 -12.66 -5.95 -6.90
N SER A 119 -13.39 -7.02 -7.10
CA SER A 119 -14.56 -7.39 -6.28
C SER A 119 -14.14 -7.79 -4.87
N ILE A 120 -13.12 -8.63 -4.76
CA ILE A 120 -12.56 -9.09 -3.48
C ILE A 120 -11.91 -7.93 -2.73
N GLY A 121 -11.14 -7.09 -3.42
CA GLY A 121 -10.53 -5.90 -2.81
C GLY A 121 -11.57 -4.93 -2.23
N ARG A 122 -12.68 -4.70 -2.92
CA ARG A 122 -13.79 -3.87 -2.42
C ARG A 122 -14.48 -4.49 -1.20
N GLU A 123 -14.70 -5.79 -1.20
CA GLU A 123 -15.32 -6.49 -0.08
C GLU A 123 -14.42 -6.47 1.15
N LEU A 124 -13.13 -6.75 1.00
CA LEU A 124 -12.14 -6.66 2.08
C LEU A 124 -12.06 -5.24 2.65
N SER A 125 -12.03 -4.23 1.79
CA SER A 125 -12.04 -2.82 2.20
C SER A 125 -13.28 -2.49 3.03
N ALA A 126 -14.46 -2.83 2.54
CA ALA A 126 -15.72 -2.56 3.25
C ALA A 126 -15.78 -3.25 4.62
N ASN A 127 -15.32 -4.49 4.70
CA ASN A 127 -15.30 -5.25 5.95
C ASN A 127 -14.24 -4.73 6.93
N ALA A 128 -13.07 -4.31 6.44
CA ALA A 128 -12.04 -3.67 7.27
C ALA A 128 -12.54 -2.37 7.91
N PHE A 129 -13.20 -1.49 7.15
CA PHE A 129 -13.78 -0.26 7.70
C PHE A 129 -14.88 -0.54 8.73
N LYS A 130 -15.76 -1.54 8.50
CA LYS A 130 -16.76 -1.96 9.48
C LYS A 130 -16.11 -2.48 10.76
N ALA A 131 -15.06 -3.30 10.65
CA ALA A 131 -14.34 -3.84 11.79
C ALA A 131 -13.67 -2.72 12.62
N ILE A 132 -13.01 -1.76 11.96
CA ILE A 132 -12.40 -0.60 12.64
C ILE A 132 -13.47 0.21 13.38
N ALA A 133 -14.58 0.52 12.73
CA ALA A 133 -15.68 1.26 13.35
C ALA A 133 -16.23 0.51 14.58
N LEU A 134 -16.44 -0.80 14.47
CA LEU A 134 -16.91 -1.63 15.59
C LEU A 134 -15.93 -1.61 16.77
N VAL A 135 -14.64 -1.76 16.49
CA VAL A 135 -13.59 -1.73 17.53
C VAL A 135 -13.54 -0.38 18.22
N LEU A 136 -13.63 0.73 17.49
CA LEU A 136 -13.66 2.08 18.07
C LEU A 136 -14.86 2.26 19.01
N VAL A 137 -16.06 1.83 18.61
CA VAL A 137 -17.26 1.88 19.44
C VAL A 137 -17.12 1.02 20.70
N LEU A 138 -16.52 -0.16 20.61
CA LEU A 138 -16.33 -1.05 21.75
C LEU A 138 -15.30 -0.49 22.75
N ILE A 139 -14.23 0.17 22.26
CA ILE A 139 -13.21 0.79 23.10
C ILE A 139 -13.83 2.00 23.84
N ASP A 140 -14.58 2.84 23.13
CA ASP A 140 -15.24 4.00 23.72
C ASP A 140 -16.21 3.58 24.83
N ARG A 141 -17.03 2.55 24.59
CA ARG A 141 -17.95 2.00 25.58
C ARG A 141 -17.23 1.47 26.83
N LYS A 142 -16.03 0.88 26.70
CA LYS A 142 -15.25 0.38 27.83
C LYS A 142 -14.59 1.50 28.64
N SER A 143 -14.38 2.67 28.03
CA SER A 143 -13.79 3.85 28.69
C SER A 143 -14.79 4.61 29.60
N VAL A 144 -16.08 4.34 29.47
CA VAL A 144 -17.17 5.07 30.20
C VAL A 144 -17.66 4.28 31.44
N VAL A 145 -17.14 3.09 31.74
CA VAL A 145 -17.52 2.28 32.93
C VAL A 145 -16.48 2.37 34.04
#